data_d5290e60075ffc202448442ddb276a20
#
_entry.id   d5290e60075ffc202448442ddb276a20
#
_cell.length_a   1.000
_cell.length_b   1.000
_cell.length_c   1.000
_cell.angle_alpha   90.00
_cell.angle_beta   90.00
_cell.angle_gamma   90.00
#
_symmetry.space_group_name_H-M   'P 1'
#
loop_
_entity.id
_entity.type
_entity.pdbx_description
1 polymer ?
#
loop_
_entity_poly.entity_id
_entity_poly.type
_entity_poly.pdbx_seq_one_letter_code
_entity_poly.pdbx_strand_id
1 'polypeptide(L)'
;MDSIQPELDTIIIGSGAGGLAAAICLARAGQKVLVLEQHYVPGGWCHSFMLNGQRFSPGVHYVGLLHDGQATSDLYKGLGVANDMVFFRMNKDAFEHCIIGNEKFDIPAGLDNFAESLSKRFPESEKQIKSYLSLITKVNSQMQMMPKIKGFRQIITAPFKTKDFVHNAFFSLKKIINRHVKDPMVQAVLNVQCGDHGLPPGKASFIVHSSVMGHYSDGGFYPMGGGGGIVKAMTNAVKRHGGEVKVKMNVKKILVENNTAHGVQLDTGEIIKAKRIISNADPSITYLNLLGREHLSKKLAKRLDATKYSVTSLILFLTVDMDVTAAGIDSGNNWVFKSEDVDAQFDDLINNDITEGDEFPALFMSCTTLKDPVSYNGRYHSFEIVTYVDYANLPDFKGAEDYHCEDYQIFKEKVIAKFMNTVERMLPGVRQNTVQVELGTPKTNQFFVNSTNGNVYGTEKTLKYVGPFAYKNKSEINNLYLCGASTLSHGVAGATYSGIEAAAKILGCTREDLLQEDKNQSIRIYDAEDPASWPDWVHAKREDKVRHFKEIEL
;
A
#
# COMPACT_ATOMS: atom_id res chain seq x y z
N MET A 1 -46.68 0.53 9.26
CA MET A 1 -46.26 1.08 7.94
C MET A 1 -44.78 0.80 7.82
N ASP A 2 -44.46 -0.34 7.19
CA ASP A 2 -43.07 -0.67 6.88
C ASP A 2 -42.55 0.41 5.92
N SER A 3 -41.67 1.26 6.39
CA SER A 3 -40.96 2.20 5.53
C SER A 3 -40.21 1.35 4.50
N ILE A 4 -40.68 1.33 3.26
CA ILE A 4 -39.95 0.75 2.13
C ILE A 4 -38.63 1.52 2.04
N GLN A 5 -37.59 0.98 2.67
CA GLN A 5 -36.24 1.50 2.45
C GLN A 5 -35.96 1.36 0.95
N PRO A 6 -35.54 2.42 0.27
CA PRO A 6 -35.28 2.33 -1.17
C PRO A 6 -34.20 1.28 -1.39
N GLU A 7 -34.52 0.30 -2.24
CA GLU A 7 -33.66 -0.84 -2.57
C GLU A 7 -32.26 -0.35 -3.00
N LEU A 8 -31.22 -0.83 -2.31
CA LEU A 8 -29.83 -0.53 -2.66
C LEU A 8 -29.45 -1.24 -3.96
N ASP A 9 -28.76 -0.54 -4.84
CA ASP A 9 -28.22 -1.16 -6.05
C ASP A 9 -26.96 -1.97 -5.73
N THR A 10 -26.05 -1.43 -4.88
CA THR A 10 -24.81 -2.10 -4.55
C THR A 10 -24.40 -1.87 -3.09
N ILE A 11 -24.07 -2.94 -2.38
CA ILE A 11 -23.33 -2.89 -1.12
C ILE A 11 -21.87 -3.19 -1.40
N ILE A 12 -20.97 -2.44 -0.75
CA ILE A 12 -19.52 -2.65 -0.80
C ILE A 12 -19.04 -2.99 0.61
N ILE A 13 -18.39 -4.14 0.75
CA ILE A 13 -17.83 -4.62 2.01
C ILE A 13 -16.37 -4.16 2.08
N GLY A 14 -16.06 -3.27 3.03
CA GLY A 14 -14.76 -2.70 3.26
C GLY A 14 -14.49 -1.41 2.47
N SER A 15 -14.02 -0.39 3.19
CA SER A 15 -13.73 0.96 2.69
C SER A 15 -12.27 1.20 2.31
N GLY A 16 -11.48 0.16 2.06
CA GLY A 16 -10.14 0.31 1.49
C GLY A 16 -10.17 1.01 0.12
N ALA A 17 -9.03 1.41 -0.42
CA ALA A 17 -8.92 2.19 -1.65
C ALA A 17 -9.74 1.61 -2.82
N GLY A 18 -9.76 0.27 -2.97
CA GLY A 18 -10.56 -0.41 -4.01
C GLY A 18 -12.06 -0.25 -3.79
N GLY A 19 -12.54 -0.45 -2.55
CA GLY A 19 -13.95 -0.31 -2.21
C GLY A 19 -14.45 1.11 -2.42
N LEU A 20 -13.70 2.11 -1.96
CA LEU A 20 -14.05 3.53 -2.16
C LEU A 20 -14.04 3.92 -3.65
N ALA A 21 -13.08 3.43 -4.43
CA ALA A 21 -13.03 3.69 -5.87
C ALA A 21 -14.24 3.11 -6.62
N ALA A 22 -14.62 1.86 -6.28
CA ALA A 22 -15.82 1.25 -6.82
C ALA A 22 -17.08 2.05 -6.44
N ALA A 23 -17.16 2.49 -5.17
CA ALA A 23 -18.27 3.30 -4.67
C ALA A 23 -18.41 4.63 -5.43
N ILE A 24 -17.30 5.36 -5.66
CA ILE A 24 -17.30 6.61 -6.42
C ILE A 24 -17.85 6.37 -7.84
N CYS A 25 -17.32 5.36 -8.55
CA CYS A 25 -17.73 5.07 -9.93
C CYS A 25 -19.22 4.70 -10.02
N LEU A 26 -19.71 3.86 -9.14
CA LEU A 26 -21.09 3.41 -9.15
C LEU A 26 -22.07 4.52 -8.72
N ALA A 27 -21.73 5.29 -7.66
CA ALA A 27 -22.55 6.42 -7.22
C ALA A 27 -22.63 7.51 -8.30
N ARG A 28 -21.50 7.83 -8.97
CA ARG A 28 -21.47 8.76 -10.09
C ARG A 28 -22.33 8.30 -11.28
N ALA A 29 -22.46 6.98 -11.45
CA ALA A 29 -23.36 6.39 -12.45
C ALA A 29 -24.83 6.34 -11.97
N GLY A 30 -25.18 6.99 -10.88
CA GLY A 30 -26.56 7.10 -10.35
C GLY A 30 -27.03 5.89 -9.54
N GLN A 31 -26.15 4.94 -9.17
CA GLN A 31 -26.54 3.82 -8.31
C GLN A 31 -26.62 4.25 -6.84
N LYS A 32 -27.56 3.62 -6.10
CA LYS A 32 -27.65 3.72 -4.64
C LYS A 32 -26.59 2.80 -4.02
N VAL A 33 -25.51 3.38 -3.52
CA VAL A 33 -24.34 2.67 -3.02
C VAL A 33 -24.19 2.84 -1.52
N LEU A 34 -23.97 1.73 -0.80
CA LEU A 34 -23.65 1.71 0.61
C LEU A 34 -22.32 0.98 0.83
N VAL A 35 -21.34 1.66 1.40
CA VAL A 35 -20.06 1.07 1.86
C VAL A 35 -20.19 0.75 3.33
N LEU A 36 -19.89 -0.50 3.71
CA LEU A 36 -19.89 -1.00 5.08
C LEU A 36 -18.45 -1.27 5.53
N GLU A 37 -18.02 -0.55 6.56
CA GLU A 37 -16.69 -0.67 7.15
C GLU A 37 -16.78 -1.15 8.60
N GLN A 38 -16.05 -2.22 8.93
CA GLN A 38 -16.04 -2.76 10.30
C GLN A 38 -15.35 -1.86 11.30
N HIS A 39 -14.28 -1.18 10.88
CA HIS A 39 -13.45 -0.32 11.71
C HIS A 39 -14.19 1.00 12.06
N TYR A 40 -13.72 1.72 13.09
CA TYR A 40 -14.29 3.04 13.45
C TYR A 40 -13.80 4.18 12.55
N VAL A 41 -12.78 3.94 11.71
CA VAL A 41 -12.33 4.85 10.65
C VAL A 41 -12.30 4.11 9.31
N PRO A 42 -12.68 4.75 8.20
CA PRO A 42 -12.58 4.13 6.88
C PRO A 42 -11.12 4.10 6.39
N GLY A 43 -10.85 3.22 5.40
CA GLY A 43 -9.62 3.29 4.62
C GLY A 43 -8.85 1.96 4.49
N GLY A 44 -9.12 0.94 5.31
CA GLY A 44 -8.30 -0.27 5.35
C GLY A 44 -6.83 0.09 5.59
N TRP A 45 -5.86 -0.45 4.85
CA TRP A 45 -4.44 -0.07 4.97
C TRP A 45 -4.13 1.40 4.67
N CYS A 46 -5.04 2.13 4.03
CA CYS A 46 -4.87 3.58 3.76
C CYS A 46 -5.35 4.46 4.93
N HIS A 47 -5.84 3.92 6.05
CA HIS A 47 -6.28 4.75 7.17
C HIS A 47 -5.11 5.47 7.84
N SER A 48 -5.42 6.55 8.55
CA SER A 48 -4.52 7.15 9.53
C SER A 48 -5.19 7.16 10.89
N PHE A 49 -4.41 7.07 11.95
CA PHE A 49 -4.91 7.13 13.31
C PHE A 49 -4.07 8.09 14.17
N MET A 50 -4.58 8.45 15.33
CA MET A 50 -3.89 9.31 16.28
C MET A 50 -3.47 8.49 17.50
N LEU A 51 -2.24 8.68 17.94
CA LEU A 51 -1.71 8.10 19.15
C LEU A 51 -1.01 9.21 19.96
N ASN A 52 -1.56 9.57 21.11
CA ASN A 52 -1.09 10.67 21.97
C ASN A 52 -0.82 11.98 21.19
N GLY A 53 -1.77 12.38 20.34
CA GLY A 53 -1.68 13.61 19.55
C GLY A 53 -0.80 13.55 18.30
N GLN A 54 -0.07 12.44 18.07
CA GLN A 54 0.72 12.19 16.88
C GLN A 54 -0.06 11.38 15.86
N ARG A 55 0.11 11.68 14.56
CA ARG A 55 -0.54 10.99 13.45
C ARG A 55 0.36 9.90 12.91
N PHE A 56 -0.22 8.71 12.69
CA PHE A 56 0.43 7.58 12.04
C PHE A 56 -0.42 7.05 10.88
N SER A 57 0.24 6.45 9.89
CA SER A 57 -0.34 5.94 8.64
C SER A 57 0.24 4.58 8.29
N PRO A 58 -0.29 3.47 8.80
CA PRO A 58 0.40 2.17 8.85
C PRO A 58 0.67 1.54 7.48
N GLY A 59 0.08 2.02 6.40
CA GLY A 59 0.19 1.37 5.09
C GLY A 59 0.37 2.33 3.91
N VAL A 60 0.53 3.65 4.15
CA VAL A 60 0.82 4.63 3.09
C VAL A 60 2.05 5.43 3.49
N HIS A 61 3.20 5.05 2.98
CA HIS A 61 4.46 5.72 3.27
C HIS A 61 4.89 6.68 2.17
N TYR A 62 4.46 6.47 0.93
CA TYR A 62 4.65 7.35 -0.21
C TYR A 62 3.79 6.90 -1.41
N VAL A 63 3.66 7.78 -2.40
CA VAL A 63 2.95 7.55 -3.65
C VAL A 63 3.77 8.13 -4.78
N GLY A 64 3.79 7.53 -5.95
CA GLY A 64 4.51 8.01 -7.12
C GLY A 64 3.58 8.44 -8.27
N LEU A 65 4.16 8.98 -9.34
CA LEU A 65 3.49 9.34 -10.59
C LEU A 65 2.34 10.36 -10.40
N LEU A 66 2.59 11.44 -9.67
CA LEU A 66 1.59 12.46 -9.34
C LEU A 66 1.65 13.73 -10.19
N HIS A 67 2.67 13.92 -11.04
CA HIS A 67 2.69 15.05 -11.96
C HIS A 67 1.63 14.92 -13.06
N ASP A 68 1.28 16.03 -13.69
CA ASP A 68 0.27 16.07 -14.74
C ASP A 68 0.60 15.11 -15.90
N GLY A 69 -0.41 14.36 -16.33
CA GLY A 69 -0.27 13.32 -17.36
C GLY A 69 0.36 12.02 -16.88
N GLN A 70 0.65 11.88 -15.59
CA GLN A 70 1.14 10.64 -15.01
C GLN A 70 -0.01 9.78 -14.46
N ALA A 71 0.21 8.47 -14.41
CA ALA A 71 -0.84 7.49 -14.17
C ALA A 71 -1.63 7.68 -12.87
N THR A 72 -0.97 8.03 -11.76
CA THR A 72 -1.67 8.24 -10.47
C THR A 72 -2.39 9.58 -10.44
N SER A 73 -1.81 10.63 -11.06
CA SER A 73 -2.48 11.92 -11.24
C SER A 73 -3.75 11.75 -12.06
N ASP A 74 -3.66 11.11 -13.22
CA ASP A 74 -4.79 10.87 -14.12
C ASP A 74 -5.87 10.00 -13.44
N LEU A 75 -5.46 9.03 -12.61
CA LEU A 75 -6.36 8.22 -11.80
C LEU A 75 -7.20 9.09 -10.84
N TYR A 76 -6.56 9.95 -10.05
CA TYR A 76 -7.26 10.79 -9.08
C TYR A 76 -8.10 11.89 -9.75
N LYS A 77 -7.62 12.46 -10.87
CA LYS A 77 -8.39 13.40 -11.70
C LYS A 77 -9.62 12.70 -12.26
N GLY A 78 -9.47 11.54 -12.86
CA GLY A 78 -10.56 10.77 -13.45
C GLY A 78 -11.61 10.30 -12.44
N LEU A 79 -11.22 10.07 -11.19
CA LEU A 79 -12.14 9.81 -10.08
C LEU A 79 -12.82 11.09 -9.55
N GLY A 80 -12.37 12.29 -9.92
CA GLY A 80 -12.90 13.56 -9.43
C GLY A 80 -12.53 13.87 -7.98
N VAL A 81 -11.35 13.42 -7.52
CA VAL A 81 -10.87 13.60 -6.13
C VAL A 81 -9.61 14.44 -6.03
N ALA A 82 -8.98 14.78 -7.15
CA ALA A 82 -7.68 15.45 -7.17
C ALA A 82 -7.69 16.82 -6.47
N ASN A 83 -8.74 17.63 -6.65
CA ASN A 83 -8.89 18.94 -5.98
C ASN A 83 -8.97 18.85 -4.45
N ASP A 84 -9.35 17.69 -3.91
CA ASP A 84 -9.45 17.47 -2.46
C ASP A 84 -8.12 17.00 -1.86
N MET A 85 -7.11 16.75 -2.70
CA MET A 85 -5.83 16.17 -2.30
C MET A 85 -4.70 17.20 -2.31
N VAL A 86 -3.82 17.06 -1.35
CA VAL A 86 -2.55 17.80 -1.26
C VAL A 86 -1.46 16.79 -0.98
N PHE A 87 -0.35 16.90 -1.68
CA PHE A 87 0.83 16.08 -1.46
C PHE A 87 2.06 16.95 -1.23
N PHE A 88 2.98 16.42 -0.46
CA PHE A 88 4.32 16.96 -0.34
C PHE A 88 5.30 16.07 -1.09
N ARG A 89 6.09 16.66 -1.98
CA ARG A 89 7.19 15.97 -2.65
C ARG A 89 8.29 15.74 -1.63
N MET A 90 8.72 14.51 -1.49
CA MET A 90 9.84 14.11 -0.66
C MET A 90 11.16 14.62 -1.26
N ASN A 91 12.26 14.47 -0.54
CA ASN A 91 13.58 14.86 -1.01
C ASN A 91 13.84 14.37 -2.45
N LYS A 92 13.97 15.28 -3.41
CA LYS A 92 14.14 14.94 -4.83
C LYS A 92 15.48 14.30 -5.14
N ASP A 93 16.49 14.60 -4.32
CA ASP A 93 17.87 14.14 -4.49
C ASP A 93 18.10 12.80 -3.79
N ALA A 94 17.21 12.42 -2.86
CA ALA A 94 17.22 11.16 -2.12
C ALA A 94 15.83 10.83 -1.54
N PHE A 95 14.82 10.53 -2.39
CA PHE A 95 13.51 10.13 -1.87
C PHE A 95 13.55 8.77 -1.15
N GLU A 96 14.62 8.01 -1.36
CA GLU A 96 14.99 6.82 -0.61
C GLU A 96 16.49 6.81 -0.32
N HIS A 97 16.83 6.44 0.91
CA HIS A 97 18.18 6.12 1.35
C HIS A 97 18.27 4.60 1.50
N CYS A 98 19.22 3.99 0.83
CA CYS A 98 19.51 2.57 0.95
C CYS A 98 20.77 2.40 1.80
N ILE A 99 20.65 1.78 2.96
CA ILE A 99 21.74 1.55 3.91
C ILE A 99 22.00 0.04 3.95
N ILE A 100 23.18 -0.36 3.45
CA ILE A 100 23.58 -1.76 3.38
C ILE A 100 24.88 -1.92 4.19
N GLY A 101 24.79 -2.61 5.32
CA GLY A 101 25.89 -2.62 6.28
C GLY A 101 26.21 -1.21 6.78
N ASN A 102 27.37 -0.71 6.43
CA ASN A 102 27.82 0.66 6.75
C ASN A 102 27.81 1.62 5.52
N GLU A 103 27.38 1.13 4.36
CA GLU A 103 27.33 1.93 3.13
C GLU A 103 25.95 2.56 2.95
N LYS A 104 25.92 3.85 2.63
CA LYS A 104 24.69 4.59 2.30
C LYS A 104 24.67 4.94 0.82
N PHE A 105 23.55 4.72 0.16
CA PHE A 105 23.28 5.05 -1.22
C PHE A 105 21.97 5.85 -1.28
N ASP A 106 22.01 7.00 -1.92
CA ASP A 106 20.84 7.84 -2.13
C ASP A 106 20.21 7.53 -3.49
N ILE A 107 18.90 7.37 -3.51
CA ILE A 107 18.11 7.12 -4.71
C ILE A 107 17.37 8.41 -5.06
N PRO A 108 17.86 9.15 -6.08
CA PRO A 108 17.24 10.39 -6.51
C PRO A 108 15.99 10.13 -7.36
N ALA A 109 15.13 11.13 -7.47
CA ALA A 109 14.05 11.16 -8.45
C ALA A 109 14.61 11.14 -9.89
N GLY A 110 14.03 10.31 -10.75
CA GLY A 110 14.48 10.13 -12.14
C GLY A 110 15.39 8.91 -12.31
N LEU A 111 14.95 7.94 -13.14
CA LEU A 111 15.76 6.73 -13.41
C LEU A 111 17.10 7.05 -14.06
N ASP A 112 17.19 8.12 -14.84
CA ASP A 112 18.45 8.57 -15.46
C ASP A 112 19.38 9.18 -14.39
N ASN A 113 18.84 9.99 -13.47
CA ASN A 113 19.60 10.54 -12.33
C ASN A 113 20.11 9.40 -11.42
N PHE A 114 19.25 8.41 -11.18
CA PHE A 114 19.64 7.22 -10.40
C PHE A 114 20.74 6.43 -11.10
N ALA A 115 20.63 6.22 -12.43
CA ALA A 115 21.68 5.57 -13.20
C ALA A 115 23.00 6.32 -13.11
N GLU A 116 22.97 7.65 -13.20
CA GLU A 116 24.16 8.49 -13.12
C GLU A 116 24.78 8.44 -11.72
N SER A 117 23.98 8.64 -10.67
CA SER A 117 24.44 8.59 -9.27
C SER A 117 25.10 7.25 -8.94
N LEU A 118 24.43 6.14 -9.29
CA LEU A 118 24.96 4.81 -9.01
C LEU A 118 26.20 4.49 -9.87
N SER A 119 26.26 4.96 -11.13
CA SER A 119 27.41 4.77 -12.00
C SER A 119 28.66 5.54 -11.52
N LYS A 120 28.49 6.71 -10.92
CA LYS A 120 29.60 7.46 -10.29
C LYS A 120 30.22 6.67 -9.13
N ARG A 121 29.40 5.95 -8.36
CA ARG A 121 29.87 5.12 -7.24
C ARG A 121 30.47 3.79 -7.71
N PHE A 122 29.96 3.23 -8.83
CA PHE A 122 30.37 1.94 -9.41
C PHE A 122 30.73 2.07 -10.90
N PRO A 123 31.84 2.76 -11.25
CA PRO A 123 32.19 3.04 -12.65
C PRO A 123 32.39 1.77 -13.50
N GLU A 124 32.90 0.69 -12.92
CA GLU A 124 33.06 -0.61 -13.61
C GLU A 124 31.71 -1.26 -13.99
N SER A 125 30.63 -0.89 -13.29
CA SER A 125 29.28 -1.39 -13.52
C SER A 125 28.40 -0.44 -14.35
N GLU A 126 28.89 0.73 -14.78
CA GLU A 126 28.09 1.77 -15.45
C GLU A 126 27.23 1.24 -16.60
N LYS A 127 27.83 0.49 -17.53
CA LYS A 127 27.09 -0.07 -18.67
C LYS A 127 25.99 -1.03 -18.23
N GLN A 128 26.22 -1.80 -17.18
CA GLN A 128 25.29 -2.77 -16.63
C GLN A 128 24.11 -2.06 -15.96
N ILE A 129 24.37 -1.04 -15.15
CA ILE A 129 23.39 -0.19 -14.47
C ILE A 129 22.47 0.47 -15.51
N LYS A 130 23.05 1.17 -16.48
CA LYS A 130 22.29 1.85 -17.54
C LYS A 130 21.46 0.87 -18.38
N SER A 131 21.99 -0.32 -18.69
CA SER A 131 21.27 -1.36 -19.42
C SER A 131 20.06 -1.88 -18.63
N TYR A 132 20.22 -2.14 -17.33
CA TYR A 132 19.15 -2.62 -16.48
C TYR A 132 18.03 -1.57 -16.30
N LEU A 133 18.37 -0.33 -15.96
CA LEU A 133 17.39 0.74 -15.78
C LEU A 133 16.68 1.11 -17.10
N SER A 134 17.38 1.04 -18.24
CA SER A 134 16.74 1.16 -19.55
C SER A 134 15.74 0.02 -19.82
N LEU A 135 16.02 -1.21 -19.36
CA LEU A 135 15.04 -2.31 -19.45
C LEU A 135 13.80 -2.02 -18.60
N ILE A 136 13.97 -1.52 -17.38
CA ILE A 136 12.86 -1.11 -16.50
C ILE A 136 11.96 -0.08 -17.23
N THR A 137 12.56 0.98 -17.80
CA THR A 137 11.84 2.00 -18.56
C THR A 137 11.05 1.42 -19.73
N LYS A 138 11.68 0.55 -20.54
CA LYS A 138 11.02 -0.11 -21.68
C LYS A 138 9.85 -1.00 -21.25
N VAL A 139 10.06 -1.82 -20.23
CA VAL A 139 9.01 -2.71 -19.71
C VAL A 139 7.81 -1.91 -19.21
N ASN A 140 8.04 -0.84 -18.44
CA ASN A 140 6.95 0.02 -17.96
C ASN A 140 6.19 0.71 -19.08
N SER A 141 6.90 1.27 -20.06
CA SER A 141 6.28 1.87 -21.26
C SER A 141 5.42 0.84 -22.01
N GLN A 142 5.91 -0.38 -22.18
CA GLN A 142 5.19 -1.46 -22.85
C GLN A 142 3.98 -1.94 -22.03
N MET A 143 4.06 -1.98 -20.72
CA MET A 143 2.92 -2.30 -19.84
C MET A 143 1.79 -1.27 -19.98
N GLN A 144 2.13 0.02 -20.04
CA GLN A 144 1.14 1.09 -20.23
C GLN A 144 0.45 1.04 -21.61
N MET A 145 1.10 0.43 -22.62
CA MET A 145 0.49 0.23 -23.92
C MET A 145 -0.50 -0.95 -23.97
N MET A 146 -0.35 -1.96 -23.10
CA MET A 146 -1.16 -3.19 -23.16
C MET A 146 -2.68 -2.95 -23.16
N PRO A 147 -3.25 -2.12 -22.28
CA PRO A 147 -4.69 -1.84 -22.28
C PRO A 147 -5.18 -1.12 -23.54
N LYS A 148 -4.28 -0.43 -24.24
CA LYS A 148 -4.58 0.35 -25.45
C LYS A 148 -4.57 -0.50 -26.72
N ILE A 149 -4.14 -1.76 -26.66
CA ILE A 149 -4.10 -2.68 -27.80
C ILE A 149 -5.52 -3.16 -28.09
N LYS A 150 -6.17 -2.55 -29.07
CA LYS A 150 -7.53 -2.89 -29.52
C LYS A 150 -7.52 -3.08 -31.05
N GLY A 151 -8.25 -4.09 -31.52
CA GLY A 151 -8.37 -4.38 -32.95
C GLY A 151 -7.30 -5.34 -33.52
N PHE A 152 -7.67 -6.03 -34.60
CA PHE A 152 -6.94 -7.16 -35.15
C PHE A 152 -5.48 -6.85 -35.56
N ARG A 153 -5.22 -5.70 -36.22
CA ARG A 153 -3.86 -5.30 -36.62
C ARG A 153 -2.95 -5.02 -35.41
N GLN A 154 -3.50 -4.41 -34.36
CA GLN A 154 -2.74 -4.11 -33.15
C GLN A 154 -2.42 -5.38 -32.36
N ILE A 155 -3.35 -6.35 -32.30
CA ILE A 155 -3.13 -7.64 -31.65
C ILE A 155 -2.01 -8.43 -32.35
N ILE A 156 -1.96 -8.46 -33.69
CA ILE A 156 -0.88 -9.13 -34.44
C ILE A 156 0.48 -8.48 -34.18
N THR A 157 0.53 -7.15 -34.10
CA THR A 157 1.79 -6.41 -33.89
C THR A 157 2.18 -6.27 -32.42
N ALA A 158 1.28 -6.58 -31.47
CA ALA A 158 1.51 -6.48 -30.04
C ALA A 158 2.81 -7.19 -29.56
N PRO A 159 3.09 -8.44 -29.95
CA PRO A 159 4.30 -9.12 -29.50
C PRO A 159 5.60 -8.39 -29.87
N PHE A 160 5.61 -7.70 -31.01
CA PHE A 160 6.78 -6.91 -31.44
C PHE A 160 6.91 -5.59 -30.68
N LYS A 161 5.77 -4.95 -30.35
CA LYS A 161 5.73 -3.70 -29.59
C LYS A 161 5.94 -3.90 -28.08
N THR A 162 5.66 -5.09 -27.57
CA THR A 162 5.76 -5.43 -26.15
C THR A 162 6.78 -6.54 -25.88
N LYS A 163 7.80 -6.65 -26.74
CA LYS A 163 8.77 -7.76 -26.72
C LYS A 163 9.53 -7.88 -25.40
N ASP A 164 9.96 -6.75 -24.83
CA ASP A 164 10.73 -6.77 -23.59
C ASP A 164 9.86 -7.17 -22.40
N PHE A 165 8.60 -6.69 -22.36
CA PHE A 165 7.60 -7.14 -21.38
C PHE A 165 7.34 -8.65 -21.52
N VAL A 166 6.97 -9.12 -22.72
CA VAL A 166 6.62 -10.54 -22.95
C VAL A 166 7.80 -11.45 -22.66
N HIS A 167 9.01 -11.09 -23.09
CA HIS A 167 10.22 -11.87 -22.87
C HIS A 167 10.54 -12.04 -21.37
N ASN A 168 10.30 -11.02 -20.57
CA ASN A 168 10.67 -11.02 -19.15
C ASN A 168 9.50 -11.36 -18.21
N ALA A 169 8.27 -11.48 -18.73
CA ALA A 169 7.05 -11.64 -17.91
C ALA A 169 7.03 -12.87 -17.01
N PHE A 170 7.78 -13.92 -17.38
CA PHE A 170 7.80 -15.20 -16.68
C PHE A 170 9.09 -15.47 -15.90
N PHE A 171 9.89 -14.44 -15.64
CA PHE A 171 11.12 -14.61 -14.89
C PHE A 171 11.07 -13.92 -13.52
N SER A 172 11.81 -14.49 -12.56
CA SER A 172 12.03 -13.82 -11.28
C SER A 172 12.97 -12.63 -11.45
N LEU A 173 12.86 -11.67 -10.53
CA LEU A 173 13.71 -10.49 -10.45
C LEU A 173 15.19 -10.90 -10.39
N LYS A 174 15.57 -11.83 -9.50
CA LYS A 174 16.95 -12.33 -9.37
C LYS A 174 17.52 -12.82 -10.69
N LYS A 175 16.72 -13.56 -11.48
CA LYS A 175 17.17 -14.08 -12.78
C LYS A 175 17.47 -12.96 -13.78
N ILE A 176 16.67 -11.91 -13.79
CA ILE A 176 16.87 -10.79 -14.70
C ILE A 176 18.04 -9.91 -14.26
N ILE A 177 18.08 -9.54 -12.97
CA ILE A 177 19.17 -8.66 -12.50
C ILE A 177 20.56 -9.33 -12.64
N ASN A 178 20.68 -10.63 -12.36
CA ASN A 178 21.92 -11.37 -12.52
C ASN A 178 22.42 -11.47 -13.98
N ARG A 179 21.52 -11.29 -14.97
CA ARG A 179 21.91 -11.23 -16.39
C ARG A 179 22.50 -9.88 -16.77
N HIS A 180 22.06 -8.81 -16.10
CA HIS A 180 22.46 -7.46 -16.43
C HIS A 180 23.60 -6.97 -15.54
N VAL A 181 23.56 -7.24 -14.25
CA VAL A 181 24.47 -6.68 -13.23
C VAL A 181 25.22 -7.81 -12.54
N LYS A 182 26.53 -7.64 -12.33
CA LYS A 182 27.40 -8.65 -11.71
C LYS A 182 27.81 -8.29 -10.29
N ASP A 183 27.97 -7.00 -10.01
CA ASP A 183 28.36 -6.49 -8.70
C ASP A 183 27.25 -6.74 -7.68
N PRO A 184 27.48 -7.45 -6.57
CA PRO A 184 26.47 -7.77 -5.57
C PRO A 184 25.89 -6.53 -4.88
N MET A 185 26.71 -5.53 -4.58
CA MET A 185 26.27 -4.29 -3.94
C MET A 185 25.33 -3.50 -4.87
N VAL A 186 25.69 -3.40 -6.15
CA VAL A 186 24.81 -2.78 -7.16
C VAL A 186 23.50 -3.55 -7.28
N GLN A 187 23.53 -4.89 -7.26
CA GLN A 187 22.29 -5.68 -7.25
C GLN A 187 21.44 -5.38 -6.03
N ALA A 188 22.04 -5.27 -4.85
CA ALA A 188 21.34 -4.98 -3.61
C ALA A 188 20.64 -3.61 -3.67
N VAL A 189 21.34 -2.57 -4.10
CA VAL A 189 20.77 -1.21 -4.26
C VAL A 189 19.62 -1.20 -5.27
N LEU A 190 19.74 -1.91 -6.40
CA LEU A 190 18.66 -2.02 -7.40
C LEU A 190 17.48 -2.89 -6.94
N ASN A 191 17.63 -3.66 -5.87
CA ASN A 191 16.60 -4.51 -5.28
C ASN A 191 15.97 -3.89 -4.02
N VAL A 192 16.39 -2.70 -3.57
CA VAL A 192 15.97 -2.12 -2.30
C VAL A 192 14.44 -2.07 -2.15
N GLN A 193 13.73 -1.73 -3.23
CA GLN A 193 12.26 -1.66 -3.26
C GLN A 193 11.54 -3.03 -3.24
N CYS A 194 12.27 -4.14 -2.98
CA CYS A 194 11.63 -5.45 -2.77
C CYS A 194 10.66 -5.47 -1.58
N GLY A 195 10.88 -4.60 -0.60
CA GLY A 195 9.94 -4.40 0.49
C GLY A 195 8.55 -3.97 0.02
N ASP A 196 8.43 -3.15 -1.02
CA ASP A 196 7.14 -2.66 -1.51
C ASP A 196 6.22 -3.75 -2.10
N HIS A 197 6.73 -4.93 -2.35
CA HIS A 197 5.92 -6.08 -2.74
C HIS A 197 6.10 -7.29 -1.80
N GLY A 198 6.96 -7.18 -0.76
CA GLY A 198 7.11 -8.16 0.31
C GLY A 198 7.70 -9.50 -0.10
N LEU A 199 8.54 -9.53 -1.14
CA LEU A 199 9.16 -10.76 -1.65
C LEU A 199 10.65 -10.55 -1.94
N PRO A 200 11.51 -11.53 -1.62
CA PRO A 200 12.91 -11.51 -2.01
C PRO A 200 13.06 -11.60 -3.53
N PRO A 201 14.18 -11.09 -4.10
CA PRO A 201 14.44 -11.11 -5.53
C PRO A 201 14.29 -12.48 -6.20
N GLY A 202 14.60 -13.57 -5.48
CA GLY A 202 14.49 -14.94 -5.97
C GLY A 202 13.05 -15.40 -6.26
N LYS A 203 12.07 -14.89 -5.50
CA LYS A 203 10.64 -15.25 -5.60
C LYS A 203 9.81 -14.19 -6.32
N ALA A 204 10.21 -12.93 -6.25
CA ALA A 204 9.50 -11.81 -6.86
C ALA A 204 9.41 -11.92 -8.37
N SER A 205 8.27 -11.55 -8.94
CA SER A 205 8.13 -11.35 -10.38
C SER A 205 8.91 -10.10 -10.82
N PHE A 206 9.73 -10.21 -11.84
CA PHE A 206 10.45 -9.07 -12.43
C PHE A 206 9.48 -7.96 -12.87
N ILE A 207 8.33 -8.31 -13.42
CA ILE A 207 7.33 -7.34 -13.88
C ILE A 207 6.73 -6.56 -12.71
N VAL A 208 6.46 -7.23 -11.58
CA VAL A 208 5.94 -6.54 -10.38
C VAL A 208 6.98 -5.55 -9.86
N HIS A 209 8.23 -5.96 -9.73
CA HIS A 209 9.31 -5.07 -9.30
C HIS A 209 9.54 -3.91 -10.27
N SER A 210 9.53 -4.19 -11.59
CA SER A 210 9.61 -3.13 -12.61
C SER A 210 8.48 -2.10 -12.47
N SER A 211 7.25 -2.56 -12.16
CA SER A 211 6.11 -1.66 -11.91
C SER A 211 6.33 -0.77 -10.70
N VAL A 212 6.91 -1.31 -9.61
CA VAL A 212 7.24 -0.56 -8.40
C VAL A 212 8.30 0.51 -8.73
N MET A 213 9.42 0.13 -9.34
CA MET A 213 10.44 1.10 -9.76
C MET A 213 9.89 2.15 -10.72
N GLY A 214 9.01 1.74 -11.65
CA GLY A 214 8.34 2.66 -12.57
C GLY A 214 7.35 3.59 -11.89
N HIS A 215 6.70 3.14 -10.82
CA HIS A 215 5.78 3.96 -10.02
C HIS A 215 6.53 5.09 -9.30
N TYR A 216 7.74 4.85 -8.84
CA TYR A 216 8.57 5.82 -8.16
C TYR A 216 9.65 6.45 -9.06
N SER A 217 9.54 6.28 -10.37
CA SER A 217 10.55 6.80 -11.32
C SER A 217 10.76 8.31 -11.26
N ASP A 218 9.78 9.06 -10.75
CA ASP A 218 9.82 10.53 -10.61
C ASP A 218 9.87 10.97 -9.14
N GLY A 219 10.27 10.05 -8.26
CA GLY A 219 10.39 10.27 -6.82
C GLY A 219 9.14 9.90 -6.04
N GLY A 220 9.16 10.21 -4.75
CA GLY A 220 8.09 9.93 -3.80
C GLY A 220 7.32 11.19 -3.38
N PHE A 221 6.02 11.00 -3.13
CA PHE A 221 5.13 12.05 -2.64
C PHE A 221 4.34 11.53 -1.44
N TYR A 222 4.19 12.34 -0.41
CA TYR A 222 3.45 11.97 0.79
C TYR A 222 2.14 12.78 0.89
N PRO A 223 0.99 12.15 1.13
CA PRO A 223 -0.27 12.88 1.23
C PRO A 223 -0.36 13.64 2.54
N MET A 224 -0.82 14.88 2.49
CA MET A 224 -1.12 15.68 3.68
C MET A 224 -2.17 14.97 4.54
N GLY A 225 -1.84 14.69 5.78
CA GLY A 225 -2.67 13.90 6.68
C GLY A 225 -2.46 12.38 6.58
N GLY A 226 -1.38 11.95 5.92
CA GLY A 226 -1.08 10.55 5.68
C GLY A 226 -2.09 9.90 4.73
N GLY A 227 -2.17 8.58 4.74
CA GLY A 227 -3.16 7.83 3.94
C GLY A 227 -4.60 8.26 4.19
N GLY A 228 -4.91 8.72 5.42
CA GLY A 228 -6.22 9.27 5.78
C GLY A 228 -6.64 10.48 4.96
N GLY A 229 -5.68 11.26 4.42
CA GLY A 229 -5.96 12.35 3.50
C GLY A 229 -6.59 11.86 2.19
N ILE A 230 -6.02 10.80 1.60
CA ILE A 230 -6.58 10.13 0.41
C ILE A 230 -7.97 9.55 0.70
N VAL A 231 -8.11 8.84 1.82
CA VAL A 231 -9.38 8.24 2.25
C VAL A 231 -10.47 9.30 2.43
N LYS A 232 -10.14 10.44 3.05
CA LYS A 232 -11.06 11.57 3.24
C LYS A 232 -11.55 12.11 1.89
N ALA A 233 -10.65 12.34 0.94
CA ALA A 233 -11.00 12.82 -0.40
C ALA A 233 -11.94 11.83 -1.12
N MET A 234 -11.62 10.54 -1.09
CA MET A 234 -12.44 9.49 -1.72
C MET A 234 -13.80 9.34 -1.04
N THR A 235 -13.86 9.34 0.29
CA THR A 235 -15.11 9.28 1.05
C THR A 235 -16.02 10.47 0.76
N ASN A 236 -15.44 11.68 0.67
CA ASN A 236 -16.19 12.87 0.29
C ASN A 236 -16.75 12.76 -1.14
N ALA A 237 -15.99 12.17 -2.07
CA ALA A 237 -16.47 11.95 -3.43
C ALA A 237 -17.65 10.97 -3.47
N VAL A 238 -17.60 9.86 -2.71
CA VAL A 238 -18.75 8.95 -2.56
C VAL A 238 -19.99 9.72 -2.13
N LYS A 239 -19.86 10.54 -1.08
CA LYS A 239 -20.99 11.34 -0.54
C LYS A 239 -21.48 12.40 -1.52
N ARG A 240 -20.60 13.10 -2.25
CA ARG A 240 -20.97 14.07 -3.29
C ARG A 240 -21.86 13.48 -4.38
N HIS A 241 -21.69 12.21 -4.66
CA HIS A 241 -22.52 11.49 -5.64
C HIS A 241 -23.69 10.72 -5.04
N GLY A 242 -24.04 10.98 -3.76
CA GLY A 242 -25.22 10.39 -3.10
C GLY A 242 -25.01 8.99 -2.54
N GLY A 243 -23.77 8.47 -2.52
CA GLY A 243 -23.43 7.22 -1.84
C GLY A 243 -23.19 7.43 -0.33
N GLU A 244 -23.26 6.35 0.43
CA GLU A 244 -23.05 6.36 1.88
C GLU A 244 -21.83 5.51 2.26
N VAL A 245 -21.09 5.96 3.29
CA VAL A 245 -20.02 5.19 3.93
C VAL A 245 -20.33 5.12 5.42
N LYS A 246 -20.58 3.91 5.92
CA LYS A 246 -20.89 3.65 7.33
C LYS A 246 -19.77 2.84 7.97
N VAL A 247 -19.29 3.32 9.11
CA VAL A 247 -18.26 2.67 9.93
C VAL A 247 -18.90 1.90 11.08
N LYS A 248 -18.12 1.02 11.74
CA LYS A 248 -18.61 0.11 12.79
C LYS A 248 -19.75 -0.79 12.29
N MET A 249 -19.69 -1.18 11.02
CA MET A 249 -20.67 -2.02 10.34
C MET A 249 -19.98 -3.31 9.89
N ASN A 250 -19.82 -4.25 10.81
CA ASN A 250 -19.13 -5.49 10.54
C ASN A 250 -20.04 -6.49 9.82
N VAL A 251 -19.74 -6.76 8.55
CA VAL A 251 -20.44 -7.78 7.77
C VAL A 251 -19.98 -9.16 8.22
N LYS A 252 -20.92 -9.97 8.68
CA LYS A 252 -20.69 -11.34 9.14
C LYS A 252 -20.94 -12.37 8.05
N LYS A 253 -21.91 -12.11 7.15
CA LYS A 253 -22.29 -13.07 6.11
C LYS A 253 -22.76 -12.37 4.83
N ILE A 254 -22.41 -12.93 3.67
CA ILE A 254 -23.00 -12.62 2.36
C ILE A 254 -24.17 -13.58 2.17
N LEU A 255 -25.35 -13.05 1.91
CA LEU A 255 -26.58 -13.84 1.73
C LEU A 255 -26.70 -14.27 0.27
N VAL A 256 -26.85 -15.59 0.07
CA VAL A 256 -26.93 -16.21 -1.26
C VAL A 256 -28.16 -17.12 -1.34
N GLU A 257 -28.94 -16.95 -2.40
CA GLU A 257 -30.01 -17.82 -2.77
C GLU A 257 -29.92 -18.18 -4.26
N ASN A 258 -30.12 -19.45 -4.61
CA ASN A 258 -30.02 -19.93 -5.99
C ASN A 258 -28.76 -19.44 -6.73
N ASN A 259 -27.59 -19.56 -6.08
CA ASN A 259 -26.29 -19.11 -6.58
C ASN A 259 -26.21 -17.62 -6.91
N THR A 260 -27.02 -16.78 -6.24
CA THR A 260 -27.10 -15.33 -6.46
C THR A 260 -26.98 -14.59 -5.13
N ALA A 261 -26.01 -13.70 -4.99
CA ALA A 261 -25.89 -12.82 -3.83
C ALA A 261 -26.97 -11.72 -3.89
N HIS A 262 -27.64 -11.48 -2.75
CA HIS A 262 -28.78 -10.55 -2.67
C HIS A 262 -28.78 -9.64 -1.43
N GLY A 263 -27.74 -9.70 -0.61
CA GLY A 263 -27.60 -8.89 0.60
C GLY A 263 -26.47 -9.36 1.50
N VAL A 264 -26.40 -8.73 2.65
CA VAL A 264 -25.44 -9.06 3.72
C VAL A 264 -26.15 -9.11 5.07
N GLN A 265 -25.55 -9.85 6.01
CA GLN A 265 -25.93 -9.84 7.41
C GLN A 265 -24.78 -9.29 8.23
N LEU A 266 -25.08 -8.33 9.10
CA LEU A 266 -24.13 -7.76 10.05
C LEU A 266 -23.97 -8.69 11.27
N ASP A 267 -22.94 -8.46 12.06
CA ASP A 267 -22.71 -9.15 13.35
C ASP A 267 -23.82 -8.88 14.38
N THR A 268 -24.52 -7.74 14.26
CA THR A 268 -25.73 -7.41 15.04
C THR A 268 -26.94 -8.27 14.69
N GLY A 269 -26.89 -9.04 13.60
CA GLY A 269 -28.02 -9.78 13.04
C GLY A 269 -28.85 -9.00 12.02
N GLU A 270 -28.61 -7.69 11.85
CA GLU A 270 -29.29 -6.86 10.85
C GLU A 270 -29.01 -7.37 9.43
N ILE A 271 -30.06 -7.44 8.61
CA ILE A 271 -29.96 -7.83 7.19
C ILE A 271 -30.16 -6.59 6.32
N ILE A 272 -29.22 -6.37 5.41
CA ILE A 272 -29.27 -5.30 4.42
C ILE A 272 -29.28 -5.93 3.03
N LYS A 273 -30.35 -5.66 2.26
CA LYS A 273 -30.53 -6.19 0.90
C LYS A 273 -29.97 -5.25 -0.16
N ALA A 274 -29.43 -5.81 -1.23
CA ALA A 274 -29.00 -5.08 -2.42
C ALA A 274 -29.00 -5.99 -3.65
N LYS A 275 -29.03 -5.37 -4.84
CA LYS A 275 -29.00 -6.11 -6.11
C LYS A 275 -27.61 -6.72 -6.38
N ARG A 276 -26.53 -6.14 -5.82
CA ARG A 276 -25.14 -6.58 -6.04
C ARG A 276 -24.30 -6.35 -4.79
N ILE A 277 -23.28 -7.18 -4.65
CA ILE A 277 -22.30 -7.09 -3.56
C ILE A 277 -20.90 -6.99 -4.18
N ILE A 278 -20.09 -6.04 -3.71
CA ILE A 278 -18.64 -5.99 -3.97
C ILE A 278 -17.94 -6.27 -2.65
N SER A 279 -17.06 -7.25 -2.61
CA SER A 279 -16.15 -7.46 -1.47
C SER A 279 -14.79 -6.87 -1.75
N ASN A 280 -14.35 -5.95 -0.90
CA ASN A 280 -12.97 -5.42 -0.89
C ASN A 280 -12.09 -6.16 0.13
N ALA A 281 -12.63 -7.16 0.83
CA ALA A 281 -11.86 -8.09 1.62
C ALA A 281 -11.11 -9.08 0.72
N ASP A 282 -10.07 -9.72 1.27
CA ASP A 282 -9.31 -10.70 0.51
C ASP A 282 -10.15 -11.95 0.14
N PRO A 283 -9.68 -12.78 -0.82
CA PRO A 283 -10.46 -13.93 -1.28
C PRO A 283 -10.81 -14.94 -0.20
N SER A 284 -9.93 -15.23 0.76
CA SER A 284 -10.25 -16.20 1.82
C SER A 284 -11.30 -15.64 2.77
N ILE A 285 -11.17 -14.40 3.18
CA ILE A 285 -12.22 -13.73 3.99
C ILE A 285 -13.54 -13.70 3.22
N THR A 286 -13.51 -13.29 1.94
CA THR A 286 -14.73 -13.20 1.13
C THR A 286 -15.42 -14.54 0.96
N TYR A 287 -14.70 -15.56 0.53
CA TYR A 287 -15.29 -16.83 0.11
C TYR A 287 -15.44 -17.86 1.24
N LEU A 288 -14.49 -17.91 2.18
CA LEU A 288 -14.54 -18.90 3.25
C LEU A 288 -15.30 -18.40 4.48
N ASN A 289 -15.11 -17.12 4.85
CA ASN A 289 -15.67 -16.58 6.08
C ASN A 289 -17.04 -15.91 5.84
N LEU A 290 -17.14 -15.04 4.81
CA LEU A 290 -18.37 -14.28 4.60
C LEU A 290 -19.40 -15.04 3.75
N LEU A 291 -18.97 -15.79 2.74
CA LEU A 291 -19.87 -16.53 1.84
C LEU A 291 -20.22 -17.93 2.38
N GLY A 292 -19.21 -18.69 2.78
CA GLY A 292 -19.32 -20.09 3.18
C GLY A 292 -18.85 -21.06 2.07
N ARG A 293 -18.12 -22.10 2.51
CA ARG A 293 -17.48 -23.08 1.61
C ARG A 293 -18.50 -23.90 0.81
N GLU A 294 -19.70 -24.06 1.34
CA GLU A 294 -20.81 -24.81 0.73
C GLU A 294 -21.32 -24.21 -0.58
N HIS A 295 -21.07 -22.91 -0.80
CA HIS A 295 -21.46 -22.21 -2.03
C HIS A 295 -20.40 -22.26 -3.14
N LEU A 296 -19.21 -22.84 -2.85
CA LEU A 296 -18.06 -22.81 -3.77
C LEU A 296 -18.02 -24.02 -4.70
N SER A 297 -17.63 -23.79 -5.94
CA SER A 297 -17.21 -24.88 -6.81
C SER A 297 -15.97 -25.59 -6.24
N LYS A 298 -15.82 -26.89 -6.52
CA LYS A 298 -14.63 -27.67 -6.15
C LYS A 298 -13.33 -27.02 -6.64
N LYS A 299 -13.38 -26.38 -7.80
CA LYS A 299 -12.22 -25.71 -8.41
C LYS A 299 -11.81 -24.47 -7.58
N LEU A 300 -12.77 -23.62 -7.20
CA LEU A 300 -12.50 -22.41 -6.41
C LEU A 300 -12.07 -22.78 -4.99
N ALA A 301 -12.74 -23.75 -4.36
CA ALA A 301 -12.37 -24.25 -3.04
C ALA A 301 -10.92 -24.76 -3.01
N LYS A 302 -10.51 -25.60 -3.98
CA LYS A 302 -9.14 -26.09 -4.10
C LYS A 302 -8.13 -24.96 -4.34
N ARG A 303 -8.52 -23.91 -5.11
CA ARG A 303 -7.68 -22.74 -5.33
C ARG A 303 -7.46 -21.97 -4.04
N LEU A 304 -8.51 -21.74 -3.25
CA LEU A 304 -8.44 -21.04 -1.96
C LEU A 304 -7.54 -21.78 -0.97
N ASP A 305 -7.69 -23.12 -0.88
CA ASP A 305 -6.85 -23.95 -0.01
C ASP A 305 -5.35 -23.86 -0.37
N ALA A 306 -5.03 -23.63 -1.65
CA ALA A 306 -3.67 -23.51 -2.14
C ALA A 306 -3.17 -22.05 -2.20
N THR A 307 -4.02 -21.08 -1.85
CA THR A 307 -3.66 -19.66 -1.95
C THR A 307 -2.68 -19.27 -0.86
N LYS A 308 -1.58 -18.65 -1.28
CA LYS A 308 -0.63 -18.00 -0.39
C LYS A 308 -0.85 -16.51 -0.37
N TYR A 309 -0.82 -15.96 0.83
CA TYR A 309 -0.87 -14.53 1.07
C TYR A 309 0.54 -13.97 1.24
N SER A 310 0.68 -12.67 1.05
CA SER A 310 1.95 -11.98 1.26
C SER A 310 2.36 -12.04 2.74
N VAL A 311 3.60 -11.68 3.00
CA VAL A 311 4.09 -11.43 4.36
C VAL A 311 3.15 -10.52 5.14
N THR A 312 3.20 -10.62 6.44
CA THR A 312 2.65 -9.63 7.37
C THR A 312 3.76 -8.71 7.87
N SER A 313 3.43 -7.72 8.68
CA SER A 313 4.39 -6.73 9.18
C SER A 313 4.35 -6.59 10.69
N LEU A 314 5.51 -6.26 11.24
CA LEU A 314 5.67 -5.58 12.53
C LEU A 314 5.91 -4.11 12.23
N ILE A 315 5.20 -3.22 12.92
CA ILE A 315 5.32 -1.77 12.72
C ILE A 315 5.54 -1.10 14.06
N LEU A 316 6.71 -0.48 14.23
CA LEU A 316 7.00 0.35 15.38
C LEU A 316 6.57 1.78 15.10
N PHE A 317 5.65 2.29 15.90
CA PHE A 317 5.22 3.69 15.93
C PHE A 317 6.01 4.40 17.02
N LEU A 318 6.90 5.30 16.62
CA LEU A 318 7.87 5.94 17.51
C LEU A 318 7.71 7.45 17.46
N THR A 319 7.68 8.10 18.62
CA THR A 319 7.73 9.56 18.76
C THR A 319 8.95 9.96 19.57
N VAL A 320 9.70 10.94 19.07
CA VAL A 320 10.95 11.38 19.70
C VAL A 320 10.98 12.90 19.90
N ASP A 321 11.69 13.34 20.96
CA ASP A 321 11.98 14.74 21.28
C ASP A 321 13.46 15.03 21.00
N MET A 322 13.81 15.12 19.72
CA MET A 322 15.18 15.43 19.28
C MET A 322 15.18 16.07 17.88
N ASP A 323 16.26 16.78 17.56
CA ASP A 323 16.50 17.27 16.20
C ASP A 323 16.97 16.13 15.29
N VAL A 324 16.02 15.52 14.59
CA VAL A 324 16.29 14.41 13.68
C VAL A 324 16.99 14.86 12.40
N THR A 325 16.86 16.13 12.02
CA THR A 325 17.53 16.67 10.83
C THR A 325 19.03 16.87 11.07
N ALA A 326 19.42 17.29 12.27
CA ALA A 326 20.81 17.33 12.69
C ALA A 326 21.47 15.93 12.71
N ALA A 327 20.66 14.89 12.90
CA ALA A 327 21.10 13.49 12.82
C ALA A 327 21.12 12.92 11.38
N GLY A 328 20.80 13.73 10.36
CA GLY A 328 20.87 13.36 8.95
C GLY A 328 19.62 12.67 8.42
N ILE A 329 18.48 12.79 9.12
CA ILE A 329 17.16 12.32 8.66
C ILE A 329 16.49 13.48 7.90
N ASP A 330 15.95 13.18 6.73
CA ASP A 330 15.19 14.08 5.89
C ASP A 330 13.79 13.49 5.55
N SER A 331 13.13 14.02 4.52
CA SER A 331 11.83 13.52 4.09
C SER A 331 11.90 12.21 3.27
N GLY A 332 13.10 11.74 2.94
CA GLY A 332 13.32 10.44 2.28
C GLY A 332 13.03 9.26 3.21
N ASN A 333 12.72 8.12 2.61
CA ASN A 333 12.61 6.86 3.35
C ASN A 333 14.00 6.27 3.57
N ASN A 334 14.14 5.44 4.60
CA ASN A 334 15.38 4.71 4.86
C ASN A 334 15.11 3.19 4.79
N TRP A 335 15.74 2.53 3.84
CA TRP A 335 15.81 1.08 3.74
C TRP A 335 17.12 0.59 4.33
N VAL A 336 17.04 -0.26 5.34
CA VAL A 336 18.22 -0.74 6.08
C VAL A 336 18.35 -2.23 5.91
N PHE A 337 19.52 -2.66 5.47
CA PHE A 337 19.89 -4.06 5.30
C PHE A 337 21.24 -4.34 5.99
N LYS A 338 21.38 -5.50 6.62
CA LYS A 338 22.64 -5.89 7.25
C LYS A 338 23.75 -6.20 6.24
N SER A 339 23.40 -6.68 5.04
CA SER A 339 24.35 -7.03 3.98
C SER A 339 23.71 -6.90 2.59
N GLU A 340 24.52 -7.10 1.55
CA GLU A 340 24.11 -7.08 0.16
C GLU A 340 23.29 -8.29 -0.29
N ASP A 341 23.23 -9.38 0.48
CA ASP A 341 22.40 -10.53 0.15
C ASP A 341 20.96 -10.33 0.62
N VAL A 342 20.19 -9.63 -0.21
CA VAL A 342 18.77 -9.31 0.08
C VAL A 342 17.92 -10.59 0.21
N ASP A 343 18.17 -11.63 -0.58
CA ASP A 343 17.44 -12.90 -0.46
C ASP A 343 17.66 -13.54 0.91
N ALA A 344 18.91 -13.61 1.38
CA ALA A 344 19.25 -14.20 2.68
C ALA A 344 18.58 -13.44 3.84
N GLN A 345 18.50 -12.11 3.74
CA GLN A 345 17.85 -11.29 4.78
C GLN A 345 16.33 -11.48 4.82
N PHE A 346 15.69 -11.62 3.66
CA PHE A 346 14.27 -11.98 3.62
C PHE A 346 14.03 -13.40 4.14
N ASP A 347 14.91 -14.34 3.83
CA ASP A 347 14.81 -15.71 4.35
C ASP A 347 15.00 -15.73 5.87
N ASP A 348 15.87 -14.91 6.43
CA ASP A 348 16.04 -14.73 7.87
C ASP A 348 14.77 -14.17 8.53
N LEU A 349 14.19 -13.10 7.97
CA LEU A 349 12.94 -12.49 8.47
C LEU A 349 11.74 -13.46 8.46
N ILE A 350 11.67 -14.34 7.46
CA ILE A 350 10.50 -15.19 7.23
C ILE A 350 10.61 -16.54 7.94
N ASN A 351 11.82 -17.10 8.12
CA ASN A 351 11.99 -18.46 8.59
C ASN A 351 12.48 -18.58 10.03
N ASN A 352 13.01 -17.50 10.62
CA ASN A 352 13.56 -17.53 11.97
C ASN A 352 12.57 -17.01 13.02
N ASP A 353 12.83 -17.33 14.29
CA ASP A 353 12.06 -16.80 15.40
C ASP A 353 12.20 -15.27 15.47
N ILE A 354 11.06 -14.59 15.50
CA ILE A 354 10.96 -13.13 15.53
C ILE A 354 11.72 -12.53 16.72
N THR A 355 11.79 -13.26 17.82
CA THR A 355 12.40 -12.79 19.09
C THR A 355 13.89 -13.10 19.20
N GLU A 356 14.44 -13.91 18.29
CA GLU A 356 15.88 -14.24 18.30
C GLU A 356 16.73 -13.11 17.69
N GLY A 357 17.96 -12.99 18.21
CA GLY A 357 18.94 -11.99 17.79
C GLY A 357 18.62 -10.57 18.31
N ASP A 358 19.62 -9.70 18.22
CA ASP A 358 19.57 -8.36 18.79
C ASP A 358 19.00 -7.30 17.82
N GLU A 359 19.04 -7.55 16.50
CA GLU A 359 18.59 -6.63 15.47
C GLU A 359 17.84 -7.36 14.35
N PHE A 360 16.91 -6.66 13.68
CA PHE A 360 16.32 -7.18 12.45
C PHE A 360 17.32 -7.11 11.28
N PRO A 361 17.33 -8.13 10.39
CA PRO A 361 18.24 -8.14 9.23
C PRO A 361 17.89 -7.08 8.20
N ALA A 362 16.62 -6.69 8.10
CA ALA A 362 16.17 -5.61 7.24
C ALA A 362 14.97 -4.88 7.88
N LEU A 363 14.92 -3.55 7.66
CA LEU A 363 13.77 -2.72 8.04
C LEU A 363 13.65 -1.51 7.10
N PHE A 364 12.47 -0.94 7.11
CA PHE A 364 12.11 0.32 6.48
C PHE A 364 11.82 1.35 7.58
N MET A 365 12.29 2.57 7.45
CA MET A 365 12.04 3.66 8.40
C MET A 365 11.61 4.94 7.67
N SER A 366 10.57 5.58 8.16
CA SER A 366 9.96 6.78 7.57
C SER A 366 9.65 7.81 8.66
N CYS A 367 10.18 9.03 8.51
CA CYS A 367 9.85 10.16 9.39
C CYS A 367 8.63 10.92 8.84
N THR A 368 7.45 10.63 9.36
CA THR A 368 6.19 11.16 8.79
C THR A 368 6.03 12.66 8.98
N THR A 369 6.58 13.23 10.04
CA THR A 369 6.52 14.68 10.32
C THR A 369 7.45 15.52 9.45
N LEU A 370 8.45 14.92 8.81
CA LEU A 370 9.26 15.59 7.78
C LEU A 370 8.61 15.50 6.40
N LYS A 371 7.83 14.44 6.14
CA LYS A 371 7.07 14.27 4.90
C LYS A 371 5.79 15.09 4.85
N ASP A 372 5.10 15.21 5.97
CA ASP A 372 3.91 16.05 6.15
C ASP A 372 4.21 17.14 7.19
N PRO A 373 4.82 18.26 6.77
CA PRO A 373 5.22 19.31 7.70
C PRO A 373 4.05 19.95 8.45
N VAL A 374 2.81 19.77 7.98
CA VAL A 374 1.59 20.22 8.68
C VAL A 374 1.28 19.31 9.89
N SER A 375 1.79 18.11 9.92
CA SER A 375 1.62 17.20 11.06
C SER A 375 2.60 17.48 12.21
N TYR A 376 3.69 18.19 11.95
CA TYR A 376 4.70 18.54 12.95
C TYR A 376 4.16 19.56 13.96
N ASN A 377 4.29 19.25 15.24
CA ASN A 377 3.75 20.08 16.33
C ASN A 377 4.75 21.11 16.90
N GLY A 378 5.93 21.24 16.28
CA GLY A 378 6.98 22.17 16.70
C GLY A 378 7.99 21.58 17.69
N ARG A 379 7.81 20.33 18.12
CA ARG A 379 8.71 19.65 19.07
C ARG A 379 8.99 18.20 18.72
N TYR A 380 7.95 17.37 18.52
CA TYR A 380 8.10 15.92 18.37
C TYR A 380 8.13 15.49 16.92
N HIS A 381 9.03 14.56 16.61
CA HIS A 381 9.04 13.85 15.34
C HIS A 381 8.46 12.44 15.50
N SER A 382 7.73 12.00 14.47
CA SER A 382 7.08 10.68 14.44
C SER A 382 7.68 9.81 13.35
N PHE A 383 7.96 8.55 13.69
CA PHE A 383 8.50 7.54 12.78
C PHE A 383 7.57 6.35 12.68
N GLU A 384 7.49 5.80 11.50
CA GLU A 384 6.93 4.48 11.20
C GLU A 384 8.08 3.59 10.74
N ILE A 385 8.34 2.52 11.51
CA ILE A 385 9.47 1.62 11.26
C ILE A 385 8.90 0.23 11.07
N VAL A 386 9.13 -0.34 9.88
CA VAL A 386 8.46 -1.56 9.42
C VAL A 386 9.48 -2.65 9.15
N THR A 387 9.17 -3.87 9.58
CA THR A 387 9.82 -5.08 9.07
C THR A 387 8.79 -6.13 8.74
N TYR A 388 9.17 -7.12 7.93
CA TYR A 388 8.28 -8.18 7.50
C TYR A 388 8.52 -9.46 8.29
N VAL A 389 7.47 -10.23 8.49
CA VAL A 389 7.52 -11.53 9.17
C VAL A 389 6.52 -12.48 8.51
N ASP A 390 6.72 -13.79 8.67
CA ASP A 390 5.68 -14.76 8.35
C ASP A 390 4.73 -14.87 9.55
N TYR A 391 3.43 -14.88 9.29
CA TYR A 391 2.42 -15.07 10.33
C TYR A 391 2.59 -16.40 11.08
N ALA A 392 3.09 -17.42 10.41
CA ALA A 392 3.35 -18.74 11.01
C ALA A 392 4.44 -18.73 12.11
N ASN A 393 5.32 -17.70 12.09
CA ASN A 393 6.38 -17.55 13.09
C ASN A 393 5.95 -16.70 14.30
N LEU A 394 4.69 -16.23 14.31
CA LEU A 394 4.16 -15.56 15.49
C LEU A 394 3.89 -16.59 16.59
N PRO A 395 4.38 -16.38 17.83
CA PRO A 395 4.10 -17.28 18.94
C PRO A 395 2.60 -17.49 19.15
N ASP A 396 2.22 -18.69 19.56
CA ASP A 396 0.85 -19.01 19.97
C ASP A 396 0.61 -18.48 21.38
N PHE A 397 -0.04 -17.34 21.49
CA PHE A 397 -0.42 -16.73 22.75
C PHE A 397 -1.69 -17.40 23.28
N LYS A 398 -1.54 -18.41 24.12
CA LYS A 398 -2.67 -19.13 24.73
C LYS A 398 -3.49 -18.17 25.59
N GLY A 399 -4.80 -18.16 25.37
CA GLY A 399 -5.72 -17.28 26.07
C GLY A 399 -5.82 -15.86 25.53
N ALA A 400 -5.25 -15.61 24.36
CA ALA A 400 -5.18 -14.30 23.72
C ALA A 400 -6.47 -13.91 22.97
N GLU A 401 -7.65 -14.13 23.54
CA GLU A 401 -8.86 -13.46 23.00
C GLU A 401 -8.78 -11.94 23.13
N ASP A 402 -7.98 -11.44 24.08
CA ASP A 402 -7.81 -10.01 24.34
C ASP A 402 -6.35 -9.60 24.24
N TYR A 403 -5.46 -9.90 23.52
CA TYR A 403 -4.08 -9.38 23.27
C TYR A 403 -3.42 -8.61 24.45
N HIS A 404 -3.91 -8.79 25.68
CA HIS A 404 -3.42 -8.16 26.90
C HIS A 404 -2.75 -9.17 27.84
N CYS A 405 -2.61 -10.46 27.43
CA CYS A 405 -1.93 -11.45 28.23
C CYS A 405 -0.44 -11.09 28.42
N GLU A 406 0.13 -11.50 29.55
CA GLU A 406 1.50 -11.20 29.94
C GLU A 406 2.51 -11.66 28.87
N ASP A 407 2.34 -12.87 28.33
CA ASP A 407 3.21 -13.42 27.27
C ASP A 407 3.24 -12.53 26.01
N TYR A 408 2.10 -11.94 25.65
CA TYR A 408 2.04 -11.03 24.52
C TYR A 408 2.77 -9.71 24.79
N GLN A 409 2.68 -9.19 26.01
CA GLN A 409 3.42 -7.98 26.40
C GLN A 409 4.94 -8.23 26.42
N ILE A 410 5.38 -9.35 26.98
CA ILE A 410 6.79 -9.77 26.97
C ILE A 410 7.30 -9.91 25.53
N PHE A 411 6.51 -10.51 24.62
CA PHE A 411 6.83 -10.58 23.21
C PHE A 411 7.00 -9.20 22.60
N LYS A 412 6.05 -8.28 22.83
CA LYS A 412 6.12 -6.90 22.32
C LYS A 412 7.39 -6.19 22.81
N GLU A 413 7.71 -6.30 24.09
CA GLU A 413 8.91 -5.67 24.68
C GLU A 413 10.21 -6.16 24.02
N LYS A 414 10.34 -7.47 23.80
CA LYS A 414 11.50 -8.04 23.09
C LYS A 414 11.60 -7.52 21.67
N VAL A 415 10.50 -7.49 20.92
CA VAL A 415 10.45 -7.00 19.55
C VAL A 415 10.75 -5.51 19.48
N ILE A 416 10.21 -4.69 20.38
CA ILE A 416 10.53 -3.26 20.50
C ILE A 416 12.02 -3.06 20.76
N ALA A 417 12.61 -3.81 21.70
CA ALA A 417 14.04 -3.72 22.01
C ALA A 417 14.90 -4.01 20.77
N LYS A 418 14.51 -5.02 19.98
CA LYS A 418 15.18 -5.42 18.73
C LYS A 418 15.09 -4.32 17.65
N PHE A 419 13.93 -3.67 17.47
CA PHE A 419 13.80 -2.49 16.62
C PHE A 419 14.70 -1.35 17.07
N MET A 420 14.63 -1.04 18.36
CA MET A 420 15.36 0.09 18.94
C MET A 420 16.88 -0.08 18.87
N ASN A 421 17.41 -1.31 18.83
CA ASN A 421 18.83 -1.53 18.60
C ASN A 421 19.25 -1.06 17.19
N THR A 422 18.50 -1.41 16.16
CA THR A 422 18.76 -0.97 14.80
C THR A 422 18.59 0.55 14.66
N VAL A 423 17.52 1.10 15.25
CA VAL A 423 17.23 2.54 15.18
C VAL A 423 18.29 3.36 15.91
N GLU A 424 18.78 2.92 17.07
CA GLU A 424 19.85 3.59 17.83
C GLU A 424 21.16 3.70 17.01
N ARG A 425 21.47 2.69 16.19
CA ARG A 425 22.62 2.72 15.30
C ARG A 425 22.48 3.79 14.21
N MET A 426 21.26 3.99 13.72
CA MET A 426 20.95 4.96 12.65
C MET A 426 20.72 6.38 13.19
N LEU A 427 20.15 6.47 14.36
CA LEU A 427 19.74 7.70 15.02
C LEU A 427 20.26 7.68 16.48
N PRO A 428 21.56 7.92 16.70
CA PRO A 428 22.17 7.84 18.01
C PRO A 428 21.47 8.75 19.03
N GLY A 429 21.19 8.21 20.22
CA GLY A 429 20.47 8.91 21.27
C GLY A 429 18.94 8.82 21.18
N VAL A 430 18.40 8.08 20.22
CA VAL A 430 16.94 7.93 20.07
C VAL A 430 16.29 7.37 21.31
N ARG A 431 16.92 6.39 22.00
CA ARG A 431 16.34 5.78 23.22
C ARG A 431 16.12 6.79 24.33
N GLN A 432 17.09 7.70 24.54
CA GLN A 432 17.03 8.73 25.60
C GLN A 432 15.97 9.81 25.28
N ASN A 433 15.69 10.01 23.99
CA ASN A 433 14.77 11.02 23.49
C ASN A 433 13.42 10.42 23.06
N THR A 434 13.17 9.14 23.32
CA THR A 434 11.89 8.49 23.05
C THR A 434 10.82 9.00 23.99
N VAL A 435 9.77 9.61 23.42
CA VAL A 435 8.58 10.09 24.15
C VAL A 435 7.50 9.03 24.17
N GLN A 436 7.37 8.28 23.08
CA GLN A 436 6.35 7.26 22.93
C GLN A 436 6.84 6.17 21.96
N VAL A 437 6.52 4.94 22.30
CA VAL A 437 6.73 3.78 21.44
C VAL A 437 5.53 2.84 21.56
N GLU A 438 5.03 2.35 20.41
CA GLU A 438 3.98 1.35 20.34
C GLU A 438 4.27 0.39 19.19
N LEU A 439 3.99 -0.91 19.38
CA LEU A 439 4.20 -1.94 18.39
C LEU A 439 2.88 -2.46 17.83
N GLY A 440 2.66 -2.26 16.52
CA GLY A 440 1.68 -2.99 15.75
C GLY A 440 2.24 -4.34 15.32
N THR A 441 1.50 -5.42 15.58
CA THR A 441 1.89 -6.80 15.26
C THR A 441 0.98 -7.37 14.18
N PRO A 442 1.27 -8.58 13.64
CA PRO A 442 0.36 -9.27 12.75
C PRO A 442 -1.07 -9.45 13.31
N LYS A 443 -1.21 -9.56 14.63
CA LYS A 443 -2.53 -9.59 15.30
C LYS A 443 -3.23 -8.24 15.22
N THR A 444 -2.49 -7.14 15.41
CA THR A 444 -3.00 -5.77 15.21
C THR A 444 -3.47 -5.56 13.77
N ASN A 445 -2.68 -6.02 12.79
CA ASN A 445 -3.03 -5.94 11.37
C ASN A 445 -4.31 -6.72 11.07
N GLN A 446 -4.42 -7.95 11.59
CA GLN A 446 -5.60 -8.79 11.43
C GLN A 446 -6.84 -8.16 12.07
N PHE A 447 -6.71 -7.57 13.26
CA PHE A 447 -7.82 -6.93 13.96
C PHE A 447 -8.37 -5.71 13.21
N PHE A 448 -7.49 -4.78 12.80
CA PHE A 448 -7.90 -3.51 12.20
C PHE A 448 -8.23 -3.62 10.72
N VAL A 449 -7.51 -4.44 9.96
CA VAL A 449 -7.70 -4.55 8.50
C VAL A 449 -8.52 -5.78 8.10
N ASN A 450 -8.64 -6.77 8.97
CA ASN A 450 -9.32 -8.05 8.73
C ASN A 450 -8.78 -8.74 7.46
N SER A 451 -7.46 -8.82 7.35
CA SER A 451 -6.80 -9.55 6.26
C SER A 451 -6.35 -10.93 6.72
N THR A 452 -6.42 -11.93 5.84
CA THR A 452 -5.97 -13.29 6.14
C THR A 452 -4.51 -13.27 6.58
N ASN A 453 -4.22 -13.78 7.79
CA ASN A 453 -2.89 -13.78 8.40
C ASN A 453 -2.27 -12.37 8.53
N GLY A 454 -3.07 -11.32 8.65
CA GLY A 454 -2.57 -9.95 8.74
C GLY A 454 -1.78 -9.49 7.50
N ASN A 455 -2.00 -10.10 6.33
CA ASN A 455 -1.23 -9.82 5.12
C ASN A 455 -1.29 -8.34 4.70
N VAL A 456 -0.17 -7.83 4.18
CA VAL A 456 -0.04 -6.41 3.79
C VAL A 456 -0.44 -6.18 2.32
N TYR A 457 -0.09 -7.10 1.43
CA TYR A 457 -0.20 -6.90 -0.03
C TYR A 457 -1.25 -7.79 -0.72
N GLY A 458 -2.12 -8.46 0.04
CA GLY A 458 -3.07 -9.43 -0.49
C GLY A 458 -2.38 -10.75 -0.83
N THR A 459 -2.78 -11.42 -1.91
CA THR A 459 -2.10 -12.65 -2.37
C THR A 459 -0.65 -12.38 -2.71
N GLU A 460 0.22 -13.35 -2.46
CA GLU A 460 1.66 -13.30 -2.74
C GLU A 460 1.94 -12.84 -4.19
N LYS A 461 2.94 -11.98 -4.40
CA LYS A 461 3.20 -11.38 -5.73
C LYS A 461 4.15 -12.21 -6.61
N THR A 462 4.05 -13.53 -6.48
CA THR A 462 4.70 -14.49 -7.38
C THR A 462 3.94 -14.61 -8.71
N LEU A 463 4.58 -15.24 -9.69
CA LEU A 463 3.98 -15.50 -11.01
C LEU A 463 2.64 -16.27 -10.95
N LYS A 464 2.36 -16.96 -9.83
CA LYS A 464 1.13 -17.76 -9.64
C LYS A 464 -0.11 -16.91 -9.35
N TYR A 465 0.06 -15.66 -8.90
CA TYR A 465 -1.04 -14.82 -8.40
C TYR A 465 -1.10 -13.44 -9.05
N VAL A 466 -0.32 -13.17 -10.10
CA VAL A 466 -0.30 -11.88 -10.80
C VAL A 466 -0.84 -12.00 -12.22
N GLY A 467 -1.29 -10.90 -12.80
CA GLY A 467 -1.80 -10.82 -14.16
C GLY A 467 -2.97 -11.77 -14.42
N PRO A 468 -2.89 -12.66 -15.44
CA PRO A 468 -3.98 -13.59 -15.77
C PRO A 468 -4.32 -14.58 -14.64
N PHE A 469 -3.39 -14.81 -13.73
CA PHE A 469 -3.50 -15.75 -12.62
C PHE A 469 -4.03 -15.12 -11.34
N ALA A 470 -4.18 -13.81 -11.27
CA ALA A 470 -4.83 -13.12 -10.15
C ALA A 470 -6.30 -13.56 -9.97
N TYR A 471 -6.87 -13.29 -8.81
CA TYR A 471 -8.32 -13.46 -8.61
C TYR A 471 -9.10 -12.50 -9.52
N LYS A 472 -10.23 -12.96 -10.03
CA LYS A 472 -11.05 -12.15 -10.95
C LYS A 472 -11.97 -11.22 -10.16
N ASN A 473 -12.25 -10.05 -10.72
CA ASN A 473 -13.23 -9.14 -10.11
C ASN A 473 -14.65 -9.72 -10.12
N LYS A 474 -15.05 -10.53 -11.11
CA LYS A 474 -16.34 -11.20 -11.13
C LYS A 474 -16.23 -12.59 -10.50
N SER A 475 -17.06 -12.87 -9.50
CA SER A 475 -17.18 -14.18 -8.86
C SER A 475 -17.91 -15.20 -9.74
N GLU A 476 -17.82 -16.49 -9.38
CA GLU A 476 -18.68 -17.54 -9.89
C GLU A 476 -20.10 -17.46 -9.29
N ILE A 477 -20.28 -16.77 -8.16
CA ILE A 477 -21.59 -16.44 -7.58
C ILE A 477 -22.15 -15.22 -8.29
N ASN A 478 -23.37 -15.33 -8.79
CA ASN A 478 -24.02 -14.21 -9.46
C ASN A 478 -24.16 -13.00 -8.51
N ASN A 479 -24.02 -11.81 -9.05
CA ASN A 479 -24.10 -10.54 -8.33
C ASN A 479 -23.04 -10.33 -7.22
N LEU A 480 -22.03 -11.21 -7.12
CA LEU A 480 -20.88 -11.02 -6.23
C LEU A 480 -19.64 -10.64 -7.06
N TYR A 481 -18.98 -9.60 -6.60
CA TYR A 481 -17.74 -9.08 -7.21
C TYR A 481 -16.68 -8.90 -6.13
N LEU A 482 -15.41 -8.91 -6.55
CA LEU A 482 -14.25 -8.66 -5.69
C LEU A 482 -13.45 -7.46 -6.20
N CYS A 483 -12.84 -6.73 -5.29
CA CYS A 483 -11.79 -5.75 -5.59
C CYS A 483 -10.69 -5.79 -4.52
N GLY A 484 -9.70 -4.92 -4.61
CA GLY A 484 -8.59 -4.84 -3.66
C GLY A 484 -7.31 -5.52 -4.15
N ALA A 485 -6.34 -5.65 -3.27
CA ALA A 485 -4.94 -6.00 -3.56
C ALA A 485 -4.72 -7.40 -4.17
N SER A 486 -5.71 -8.30 -4.06
CA SER A 486 -5.61 -9.70 -4.56
C SER A 486 -6.15 -9.90 -5.97
N THR A 487 -6.74 -8.89 -6.61
CA THR A 487 -7.38 -9.02 -7.92
C THR A 487 -6.55 -8.47 -9.07
N LEU A 488 -6.15 -7.21 -9.07
CA LEU A 488 -5.37 -6.60 -10.14
C LEU A 488 -3.91 -6.40 -9.71
N SER A 489 -3.69 -5.53 -8.73
CA SER A 489 -2.39 -5.20 -8.17
C SER A 489 -2.57 -4.72 -6.72
N HIS A 490 -1.45 -4.69 -5.97
CA HIS A 490 -1.39 -4.16 -4.61
C HIS A 490 -1.03 -2.67 -4.62
N GLY A 491 -0.88 -2.10 -3.42
CA GLY A 491 -0.63 -0.69 -3.20
C GLY A 491 -1.88 0.17 -3.43
N VAL A 492 -1.79 1.45 -3.10
CA VAL A 492 -2.94 2.37 -3.17
C VAL A 492 -3.50 2.45 -4.59
N ALA A 493 -2.63 2.72 -5.57
CA ALA A 493 -3.04 2.85 -6.98
C ALA A 493 -3.57 1.54 -7.55
N GLY A 494 -2.89 0.41 -7.30
CA GLY A 494 -3.31 -0.91 -7.79
C GLY A 494 -4.66 -1.35 -7.24
N ALA A 495 -4.90 -1.16 -5.95
CA ALA A 495 -6.18 -1.46 -5.31
C ALA A 495 -7.29 -0.52 -5.82
N THR A 496 -6.99 0.77 -6.02
CA THR A 496 -7.93 1.75 -6.59
C THR A 496 -8.36 1.33 -8.00
N TYR A 497 -7.42 1.00 -8.88
CA TYR A 497 -7.74 0.48 -10.22
C TYR A 497 -8.58 -0.79 -10.19
N SER A 498 -8.33 -1.69 -9.24
CA SER A 498 -9.13 -2.90 -9.05
C SER A 498 -10.60 -2.58 -8.73
N GLY A 499 -10.87 -1.57 -7.90
CA GLY A 499 -12.22 -1.10 -7.61
C GLY A 499 -12.93 -0.55 -8.85
N ILE A 500 -12.22 0.25 -9.66
CA ILE A 500 -12.74 0.78 -10.93
C ILE A 500 -13.08 -0.35 -11.90
N GLU A 501 -12.22 -1.38 -12.00
CA GLU A 501 -12.48 -2.56 -12.83
C GLU A 501 -13.74 -3.33 -12.37
N ALA A 502 -13.96 -3.44 -11.06
CA ALA A 502 -15.17 -4.07 -10.54
C ALA A 502 -16.43 -3.27 -10.91
N ALA A 503 -16.39 -1.94 -10.78
CA ALA A 503 -17.45 -1.04 -11.17
C ALA A 503 -17.71 -1.08 -12.69
N ALA A 504 -16.66 -1.08 -13.51
CA ALA A 504 -16.75 -1.17 -14.97
C ALA A 504 -17.48 -2.45 -15.41
N LYS A 505 -17.17 -3.60 -14.78
CA LYS A 505 -17.87 -4.87 -15.05
C LYS A 505 -19.35 -4.84 -14.68
N ILE A 506 -19.72 -4.14 -13.60
CA ILE A 506 -21.11 -3.97 -13.18
C ILE A 506 -21.86 -3.07 -14.18
N LEU A 507 -21.23 -2.01 -14.65
CA LEU A 507 -21.82 -1.03 -15.56
C LEU A 507 -21.78 -1.44 -17.04
N GLY A 508 -21.04 -2.50 -17.37
CA GLY A 508 -20.87 -2.98 -18.75
C GLY A 508 -20.04 -2.04 -19.63
N CYS A 509 -19.09 -1.31 -19.04
CA CYS A 509 -18.21 -0.36 -19.71
C CYS A 509 -16.73 -0.69 -19.48
N THR A 510 -15.83 0.14 -19.97
CA THR A 510 -14.40 0.02 -19.72
C THR A 510 -13.97 0.92 -18.55
N ARG A 511 -12.80 0.65 -17.99
CA ARG A 511 -12.16 1.50 -16.98
C ARG A 511 -11.94 2.92 -17.48
N GLU A 512 -11.54 3.05 -18.75
CA GLU A 512 -11.30 4.32 -19.42
C GLU A 512 -12.58 5.17 -19.53
N ASP A 513 -13.73 4.53 -19.69
CA ASP A 513 -15.03 5.23 -19.72
C ASP A 513 -15.39 5.83 -18.33
N LEU A 514 -14.89 5.21 -17.26
CA LEU A 514 -15.11 5.67 -15.87
C LEU A 514 -14.07 6.71 -15.42
N LEU A 515 -12.91 6.78 -16.05
CA LEU A 515 -11.85 7.73 -15.75
C LEU A 515 -11.80 8.86 -16.78
N GLN A 516 -12.94 9.53 -17.00
CA GLN A 516 -12.97 10.67 -17.91
C GLN A 516 -12.12 11.81 -17.37
N GLU A 517 -11.26 12.34 -18.22
CA GLU A 517 -10.42 13.48 -17.89
C GLU A 517 -11.28 14.71 -17.56
N ASP A 518 -11.23 15.17 -16.32
CA ASP A 518 -11.79 16.45 -15.93
C ASP A 518 -10.66 17.49 -15.82
N LYS A 519 -10.60 18.38 -16.81
CA LYS A 519 -9.59 19.43 -16.88
C LYS A 519 -9.62 20.43 -15.71
N ASN A 520 -10.71 20.44 -14.95
CA ASN A 520 -10.84 21.29 -13.75
C ASN A 520 -10.25 20.63 -12.50
N GLN A 521 -9.80 19.39 -12.60
CA GLN A 521 -9.15 18.67 -11.50
C GLN A 521 -7.63 18.85 -11.55
N SER A 522 -7.04 19.21 -10.40
CA SER A 522 -5.58 19.27 -10.25
C SER A 522 -5.15 18.82 -8.87
N ILE A 523 -4.04 18.10 -8.80
CA ILE A 523 -3.40 17.74 -7.52
C ILE A 523 -2.50 18.89 -7.10
N ARG A 524 -2.62 19.33 -5.85
CA ARG A 524 -1.72 20.33 -5.28
C ARG A 524 -0.50 19.63 -4.70
N ILE A 525 0.69 19.99 -5.20
CA ILE A 525 1.96 19.42 -4.77
C ILE A 525 2.88 20.54 -4.32
N TYR A 526 3.45 20.39 -3.13
CA TYR A 526 4.44 21.31 -2.56
C TYR A 526 5.69 20.52 -2.19
N ASP A 527 6.83 21.17 -2.04
CA ASP A 527 8.06 20.52 -1.59
C ASP A 527 8.06 20.39 -0.07
N ALA A 528 8.33 19.17 0.44
CA ALA A 528 8.35 18.93 1.89
C ALA A 528 9.47 19.70 2.60
N GLU A 529 10.58 19.91 1.91
CA GLU A 529 11.83 20.48 2.45
C GLU A 529 12.06 21.95 2.09
N ASP A 530 11.18 22.52 1.24
CA ASP A 530 11.24 23.94 0.87
C ASP A 530 10.00 24.70 1.37
N PRO A 531 10.03 25.21 2.62
CA PRO A 531 8.94 26.00 3.15
C PRO A 531 8.60 27.25 2.32
N ALA A 532 9.55 27.81 1.58
CA ALA A 532 9.32 28.98 0.74
C ALA A 532 8.36 28.67 -0.44
N SER A 533 8.22 27.39 -0.82
CA SER A 533 7.29 26.95 -1.85
C SER A 533 5.83 26.81 -1.35
N TRP A 534 5.60 26.88 -0.03
CA TRP A 534 4.28 26.65 0.54
C TRP A 534 3.40 27.89 0.46
N PRO A 535 2.10 27.74 0.15
CA PRO A 535 1.16 28.85 0.24
C PRO A 535 0.84 29.19 1.69
N ASP A 536 0.36 30.41 1.93
CA ASP A 536 0.06 30.96 3.27
C ASP A 536 -0.82 30.03 4.12
N TRP A 537 -1.79 29.35 3.51
CA TRP A 537 -2.67 28.43 4.25
C TRP A 537 -1.97 27.19 4.79
N VAL A 538 -0.86 26.73 4.15
CA VAL A 538 -0.04 25.61 4.65
C VAL A 538 0.75 26.09 5.88
N HIS A 539 1.34 27.29 5.80
CA HIS A 539 2.01 27.91 6.93
C HIS A 539 1.06 28.10 8.11
N ALA A 540 -0.10 28.74 7.87
CA ALA A 540 -1.11 28.94 8.90
C ALA A 540 -1.55 27.65 9.57
N LYS A 541 -1.74 26.58 8.80
CA LYS A 541 -2.15 25.27 9.33
C LYS A 541 -1.06 24.63 10.18
N ARG A 542 0.21 24.78 9.82
CA ARG A 542 1.36 24.35 10.63
C ARG A 542 1.45 25.14 11.92
N GLU A 543 1.33 26.47 11.85
CA GLU A 543 1.36 27.35 13.02
C GLU A 543 0.22 27.06 13.99
N ASP A 544 -0.99 26.79 13.49
CA ASP A 544 -2.14 26.38 14.30
C ASP A 544 -1.85 25.07 15.04
N LYS A 545 -1.21 24.10 14.39
CA LYS A 545 -0.82 22.83 15.03
C LYS A 545 0.19 23.07 16.16
N VAL A 546 1.20 23.90 15.92
CA VAL A 546 2.22 24.27 16.91
C VAL A 546 1.61 25.04 18.09
N ARG A 547 0.73 26.01 17.82
CA ARG A 547 0.03 26.78 18.85
C ARG A 547 -0.83 25.88 19.73
N HIS A 548 -1.66 25.05 19.13
CA HIS A 548 -2.54 24.12 19.86
C HIS A 548 -1.76 23.14 20.73
N PHE A 549 -0.61 22.65 20.26
CA PHE A 549 0.26 21.80 21.06
C PHE A 549 0.79 22.51 22.28
N LYS A 550 1.28 23.77 22.16
CA LYS A 550 1.74 24.58 23.30
C LYS A 550 0.65 24.86 24.33
N GLU A 551 -0.60 25.06 23.88
CA GLU A 551 -1.76 25.29 24.77
C GLU A 551 -2.11 24.03 25.61
N ILE A 552 -1.82 22.83 25.12
CA ILE A 552 -2.08 21.57 25.84
C ILE A 552 -0.95 21.25 26.82
N GLU A 553 0.30 21.66 26.54
CA GLU A 553 1.45 21.44 27.46
C GLU A 553 1.47 22.43 28.65
N LEU A 554 0.73 23.54 28.58
CA LEU A 554 0.54 24.51 29.67
C LEU A 554 -0.65 24.12 30.58
#